data_1feb09de1a88a3fbd750c77e64c438e6
#
_entry.id   1feb09de1a88a3fbd750c77e64c438e6
#
_cell.length_a   1.000
_cell.length_b   1.000
_cell.length_c   1.000
_cell.angle_alpha   90.00
_cell.angle_beta   90.00
_cell.angle_gamma   90.00
#
_symmetry.space_group_name_H-M   'P 1'
#
loop_
_entity.id
_entity.type
_entity.pdbx_description
1 polymer ?
#
loop_
_entity_poly.entity_id
_entity_poly.type
_entity_poly.pdbx_seq_one_letter_code
_entity_poly.pdbx_strand_id
1 'polypeptide(L)'
;MANSEHRKLNKTVPSDLIFSEKIDNSILTFKRIMQCDKLFLNSHAVNQMRNDLETQIENKLKGVHHNKICQIADGRFKTHNPQIIKRTKLELLIALYEYYFHETPLPARKKNTIKSLFPQWMESYKILIEQGHRSVGSQRHYESDYNKYLSGSELETADITAIKFQDIKSFYARITANQAITRKTLNNVKTLVNQIFDYARDQNIPVINTHDIRTMDLCCKEIDNEDKVYSDKEREMVLKACISQNDVYSRCIGLMFCLCVRIGEIKALKWSDVDFENKKVYIHRSMVQIKEDGVYRERGVDRTKGKRKKCNRYENLSDLAITFLKEQRKESAFNEYVFVTNGHPLQTNMINKNLRRLCDRAGVEYLSSHKIRFWAVTAMYDSNLPDYVIQYMAGHADPATTNHYKRPEKLGKKIESDTWNRMFG
;
A
#
# COMPACT_ATOMS: atom_id res chain seq x y z
N MET A 1 74.42 2.05 -35.34
CA MET A 1 74.61 3.51 -35.55
C MET A 1 73.29 4.11 -35.84
N ALA A 2 72.67 4.83 -34.88
CA ALA A 2 71.68 5.89 -35.04
C ALA A 2 71.35 6.44 -33.70
N ASN A 3 71.76 7.64 -33.42
CA ASN A 3 71.50 8.46 -32.25
C ASN A 3 70.01 8.81 -32.23
N SER A 4 69.38 8.58 -31.14
CA SER A 4 68.07 9.17 -30.82
C SER A 4 68.20 10.26 -29.75
N GLU A 5 68.16 11.48 -30.23
CA GLU A 5 68.11 12.69 -29.34
C GLU A 5 66.86 12.71 -28.53
N HIS A 6 67.03 12.72 -27.18
CA HIS A 6 65.99 13.06 -26.22
C HIS A 6 65.71 14.58 -26.25
N ARG A 7 64.68 15.02 -26.97
CA ARG A 7 64.10 16.35 -26.81
C ARG A 7 63.20 16.35 -25.54
N LYS A 8 63.68 16.89 -24.45
CA LYS A 8 62.87 17.33 -23.29
C LYS A 8 62.03 18.51 -23.74
N LEU A 9 60.74 18.28 -24.00
CA LEU A 9 59.75 19.36 -24.06
C LEU A 9 59.47 19.87 -22.64
N ASN A 10 60.03 21.01 -22.25
CA ASN A 10 59.57 21.82 -21.17
C ASN A 10 58.19 22.40 -21.55
N LYS A 11 57.10 21.69 -21.22
CA LYS A 11 55.74 22.29 -21.24
C LYS A 11 55.66 23.22 -20.05
N THR A 12 55.78 24.52 -20.26
CA THR A 12 55.33 25.55 -19.34
C THR A 12 53.82 25.39 -19.17
N VAL A 13 53.41 24.95 -17.98
CA VAL A 13 51.99 24.85 -17.61
C VAL A 13 51.41 26.26 -17.68
N PRO A 14 50.29 26.53 -18.38
CA PRO A 14 49.69 27.84 -18.45
C PRO A 14 49.36 28.34 -17.03
N SER A 15 49.63 29.64 -16.76
CA SER A 15 49.38 30.28 -15.46
C SER A 15 47.98 30.08 -14.93
N ASP A 16 46.99 29.96 -15.83
CA ASP A 16 45.59 29.74 -15.50
C ASP A 16 45.28 28.33 -14.94
N LEU A 17 46.04 27.30 -15.36
CA LEU A 17 45.95 25.95 -14.81
C LEU A 17 46.55 25.88 -13.39
N ILE A 18 47.64 26.54 -13.10
CA ILE A 18 48.27 26.58 -11.79
C ILE A 18 47.37 27.32 -10.79
N PHE A 19 46.67 28.37 -11.24
CA PHE A 19 45.75 29.15 -10.37
C PHE A 19 44.44 28.37 -10.09
N SER A 20 43.94 27.57 -11.04
CA SER A 20 42.81 26.70 -10.85
C SER A 20 43.14 25.60 -9.85
N GLU A 21 44.27 24.91 -9.98
CA GLU A 21 44.72 23.87 -9.06
C GLU A 21 44.89 24.38 -7.61
N LYS A 22 45.29 25.64 -7.43
CA LYS A 22 45.37 26.28 -6.12
C LYS A 22 44.02 26.50 -5.47
N ILE A 23 42.99 26.89 -6.24
CA ILE A 23 41.63 27.08 -5.75
C ILE A 23 41.02 25.71 -5.39
N ASP A 24 41.23 24.69 -6.22
CA ASP A 24 40.73 23.32 -6.00
C ASP A 24 41.27 22.73 -4.70
N ASN A 25 42.57 22.89 -4.45
CA ASN A 25 43.22 22.48 -3.19
C ASN A 25 42.66 23.25 -1.96
N SER A 26 42.38 24.53 -2.11
CA SER A 26 41.76 25.33 -1.06
C SER A 26 40.31 24.90 -0.77
N ILE A 27 39.51 24.60 -1.80
CA ILE A 27 38.16 24.06 -1.64
C ILE A 27 38.20 22.70 -0.94
N LEU A 28 39.09 21.79 -1.35
CA LEU A 28 39.25 20.48 -0.72
C LEU A 28 39.63 20.57 0.73
N THR A 29 40.59 21.47 1.06
CA THR A 29 41.02 21.72 2.43
C THR A 29 39.89 22.30 3.28
N PHE A 30 39.13 23.26 2.75
CA PHE A 30 37.97 23.83 3.44
C PHE A 30 36.88 22.78 3.68
N LYS A 31 36.55 21.93 2.69
CA LYS A 31 35.60 20.83 2.85
C LYS A 31 36.02 19.84 3.93
N ARG A 32 37.30 19.52 4.03
CA ARG A 32 37.85 18.66 5.12
C ARG A 32 37.72 19.29 6.47
N ILE A 33 38.04 20.58 6.62
CA ILE A 33 37.89 21.32 7.88
C ILE A 33 36.43 21.36 8.34
N MET A 34 35.50 21.56 7.41
CA MET A 34 34.05 21.59 7.71
C MET A 34 33.47 20.22 8.14
N GLN A 35 34.19 19.12 7.92
CA GLN A 35 33.84 17.78 8.40
C GLN A 35 34.43 17.49 9.82
N CYS A 36 35.32 18.32 10.31
CA CYS A 36 35.89 18.20 11.66
C CYS A 36 34.99 18.85 12.73
N ASP A 37 35.25 18.56 14.00
CA ASP A 37 34.44 18.94 15.16
C ASP A 37 33.98 20.42 15.17
N LYS A 38 32.72 20.63 15.55
CA LYS A 38 32.03 21.95 15.59
C LYS A 38 32.74 23.01 16.38
N LEU A 39 33.61 22.64 17.30
CA LEU A 39 34.37 23.58 18.14
C LEU A 39 35.41 24.44 17.40
N PHE A 40 35.90 23.98 16.24
CA PHE A 40 36.87 24.70 15.42
C PHE A 40 36.26 25.61 14.36
N LEU A 41 34.97 25.47 14.06
CA LEU A 41 34.31 26.15 12.94
C LEU A 41 34.18 27.68 13.13
N ASN A 42 34.27 28.17 14.34
CA ASN A 42 34.18 29.60 14.69
C ASN A 42 35.54 30.28 14.97
N SER A 43 36.64 29.60 14.70
CA SER A 43 37.97 30.20 14.91
C SER A 43 38.22 31.34 13.91
N HIS A 44 38.98 32.36 14.32
CA HIS A 44 39.35 33.49 13.46
C HIS A 44 40.03 33.00 12.16
N ALA A 45 40.89 31.99 12.27
CA ALA A 45 41.59 31.40 11.14
C ALA A 45 40.65 30.76 10.10
N VAL A 46 39.56 30.05 10.52
CA VAL A 46 38.56 29.44 9.62
C VAL A 46 37.73 30.51 8.92
N ASN A 47 37.37 31.59 9.64
CA ASN A 47 36.62 32.71 9.05
C ASN A 47 37.49 33.48 8.03
N GLN A 48 38.78 33.68 8.33
CA GLN A 48 39.70 34.29 7.37
C GLN A 48 39.87 33.42 6.14
N MET A 49 40.07 32.11 6.29
CA MET A 49 40.16 31.15 5.16
C MET A 49 38.90 31.16 4.32
N ARG A 50 37.71 31.27 4.95
CA ARG A 50 36.42 31.38 4.25
C ARG A 50 36.38 32.63 3.37
N ASN A 51 36.74 33.79 3.94
CA ASN A 51 36.73 35.07 3.23
C ASN A 51 37.72 35.09 2.05
N ASP A 52 38.92 34.54 2.29
CA ASP A 52 39.97 34.44 1.26
C ASP A 52 39.49 33.54 0.09
N LEU A 53 38.88 32.39 0.41
CA LEU A 53 38.34 31.46 -0.59
C LEU A 53 37.17 32.07 -1.36
N GLU A 54 36.25 32.76 -0.70
CA GLU A 54 35.15 33.50 -1.36
C GLU A 54 35.73 34.52 -2.35
N THR A 55 36.70 35.31 -1.94
CA THR A 55 37.34 36.33 -2.80
C THR A 55 38.04 35.72 -4.01
N GLN A 56 38.76 34.61 -3.82
CA GLN A 56 39.46 33.91 -4.89
C GLN A 56 38.48 33.38 -5.94
N ILE A 57 37.38 32.73 -5.49
CA ILE A 57 36.36 32.18 -6.36
C ILE A 57 35.60 33.30 -7.08
N GLU A 58 35.20 34.37 -6.39
CA GLU A 58 34.52 35.51 -7.00
C GLU A 58 35.36 36.15 -8.10
N ASN A 59 36.66 36.35 -7.87
CA ASN A 59 37.55 36.89 -8.88
C ASN A 59 37.68 36.00 -10.11
N LYS A 60 37.68 34.67 -9.93
CA LYS A 60 37.73 33.71 -11.04
C LYS A 60 36.37 33.68 -11.81
N LEU A 61 35.24 33.86 -11.10
CA LEU A 61 33.91 33.85 -11.69
C LEU A 61 33.57 35.15 -12.47
N LYS A 62 34.24 36.31 -12.18
CA LYS A 62 33.94 37.60 -12.84
C LYS A 62 33.96 37.58 -14.37
N GLY A 63 34.72 36.66 -14.98
CA GLY A 63 34.80 36.52 -16.42
C GLY A 63 33.76 35.61 -17.06
N VAL A 64 33.06 34.80 -16.26
CA VAL A 64 32.20 33.71 -16.79
C VAL A 64 30.79 33.71 -16.19
N HIS A 65 30.59 34.28 -14.99
CA HIS A 65 29.29 34.35 -14.35
C HIS A 65 28.79 35.80 -14.29
N HIS A 66 27.74 36.12 -15.06
CA HIS A 66 27.19 37.46 -15.19
C HIS A 66 25.90 37.71 -14.38
N ASN A 67 25.37 36.67 -13.72
CA ASN A 67 24.13 36.76 -12.99
C ASN A 67 24.32 37.19 -11.54
N LYS A 68 23.37 37.95 -11.01
CA LYS A 68 23.41 38.43 -9.63
C LYS A 68 23.18 37.28 -8.64
N ILE A 69 24.02 37.21 -7.62
CA ILE A 69 23.82 36.36 -6.45
C ILE A 69 22.92 37.12 -5.49
N CYS A 70 21.77 36.55 -5.11
CA CYS A 70 20.82 37.19 -4.18
C CYS A 70 20.62 36.29 -2.95
N GLN A 71 20.44 36.93 -1.81
CA GLN A 71 19.93 36.25 -0.61
C GLN A 71 18.39 36.24 -0.68
N ILE A 72 17.76 35.09 -0.44
CA ILE A 72 16.31 34.93 -0.43
C ILE A 72 15.76 35.03 1.00
N ALA A 73 14.44 35.18 1.16
CA ALA A 73 13.78 35.47 2.43
C ALA A 73 14.05 34.45 3.55
N ASP A 74 14.39 33.21 3.23
CA ASP A 74 14.75 32.16 4.16
C ASP A 74 16.24 32.13 4.54
N GLY A 75 17.00 33.17 4.13
CA GLY A 75 18.41 33.33 4.43
C GLY A 75 19.39 32.60 3.50
N ARG A 76 18.90 31.77 2.57
CA ARG A 76 19.73 31.08 1.57
C ARG A 76 20.19 31.99 0.45
N PHE A 77 21.21 31.57 -0.26
CA PHE A 77 21.77 32.30 -1.43
C PHE A 77 21.37 31.60 -2.73
N LYS A 78 21.01 32.39 -3.73
CA LYS A 78 20.49 31.95 -5.03
C LYS A 78 21.14 32.69 -6.19
N THR A 79 21.35 31.97 -7.31
CA THR A 79 21.62 32.55 -8.64
C THR A 79 20.64 31.96 -9.68
N HIS A 80 20.47 32.62 -10.82
CA HIS A 80 19.43 32.24 -11.80
C HIS A 80 19.92 31.41 -12.97
N ASN A 81 21.13 31.63 -13.44
CA ASN A 81 21.67 30.88 -14.59
C ASN A 81 23.17 30.63 -14.37
N PRO A 82 23.58 29.42 -14.00
CA PRO A 82 22.74 28.26 -13.66
C PRO A 82 21.89 28.50 -12.41
N GLN A 83 20.74 27.82 -12.30
CA GLN A 83 19.87 27.95 -11.12
C GLN A 83 20.42 27.10 -9.95
N ILE A 84 21.10 27.75 -9.03
CA ILE A 84 21.69 27.11 -7.85
C ILE A 84 21.19 27.83 -6.59
N ILE A 85 20.84 27.05 -5.54
CA ILE A 85 20.46 27.55 -4.22
C ILE A 85 21.31 26.85 -3.19
N LYS A 86 21.96 27.56 -2.29
CA LYS A 86 22.79 27.03 -1.22
C LYS A 86 22.54 27.77 0.09
N ARG A 87 22.90 27.13 1.22
CA ARG A 87 22.72 27.72 2.57
C ARG A 87 23.62 28.91 2.83
N THR A 88 24.85 28.84 2.35
CA THR A 88 25.84 29.91 2.52
C THR A 88 26.31 30.47 1.18
N LYS A 89 26.83 31.71 1.19
CA LYS A 89 27.39 32.33 -0.01
C LYS A 89 28.57 31.54 -0.56
N LEU A 90 29.47 31.06 0.32
CA LEU A 90 30.59 30.24 -0.09
C LEU A 90 30.20 28.93 -0.75
N GLU A 91 29.20 28.20 -0.22
CA GLU A 91 28.70 27.00 -0.86
C GLU A 91 28.14 27.27 -2.24
N LEU A 92 27.50 28.42 -2.46
CA LEU A 92 27.02 28.83 -3.78
C LEU A 92 28.16 29.14 -4.74
N LEU A 93 29.20 29.87 -4.26
CA LEU A 93 30.38 30.20 -5.04
C LEU A 93 31.17 28.96 -5.44
N ILE A 94 31.35 28.01 -4.52
CA ILE A 94 32.00 26.72 -4.81
C ILE A 94 31.22 25.97 -5.90
N ALA A 95 29.89 25.88 -5.79
CA ALA A 95 29.07 25.21 -6.77
C ALA A 95 29.09 25.89 -8.14
N LEU A 96 29.18 27.22 -8.19
CA LEU A 96 29.37 27.97 -9.45
C LEU A 96 30.76 27.73 -10.05
N TYR A 97 31.79 27.69 -9.22
CA TYR A 97 33.16 27.41 -9.67
C TYR A 97 33.25 26.00 -10.25
N GLU A 98 32.72 24.99 -9.57
CA GLU A 98 32.64 23.62 -10.06
C GLU A 98 31.84 23.54 -11.39
N TYR A 99 30.77 24.30 -11.53
CA TYR A 99 29.98 24.34 -12.75
C TYR A 99 30.72 24.89 -13.96
N TYR A 100 31.52 25.96 -13.79
CA TYR A 100 32.19 26.63 -14.91
C TYR A 100 33.59 26.08 -15.25
N PHE A 101 34.27 25.50 -14.28
CA PHE A 101 35.68 25.12 -14.44
C PHE A 101 35.98 23.62 -14.32
N HIS A 102 35.01 22.84 -13.81
CA HIS A 102 35.09 21.39 -13.86
C HIS A 102 34.03 20.87 -14.85
N GLU A 103 34.43 20.00 -15.75
CA GLU A 103 33.55 19.37 -16.74
C GLU A 103 32.55 18.34 -16.13
N THR A 104 32.39 18.33 -14.83
CA THR A 104 31.30 17.57 -14.21
C THR A 104 30.00 18.36 -14.35
N PRO A 105 29.06 17.88 -15.19
CA PRO A 105 27.72 18.45 -15.15
C PRO A 105 27.28 18.44 -13.68
N LEU A 106 26.78 19.59 -13.19
CA LEU A 106 26.05 19.57 -11.91
C LEU A 106 25.09 18.40 -11.97
N PRO A 107 25.09 17.49 -10.98
CA PRO A 107 24.16 16.39 -11.01
C PRO A 107 22.79 17.01 -11.23
N ALA A 108 22.16 16.67 -12.37
CA ALA A 108 20.85 17.17 -12.74
C ALA A 108 20.01 17.03 -11.48
N ARG A 109 19.38 18.13 -11.02
CA ARG A 109 18.60 18.14 -9.77
C ARG A 109 17.73 16.91 -9.80
N LYS A 110 18.00 15.96 -8.91
CA LYS A 110 17.32 14.67 -8.93
C LYS A 110 15.85 14.97 -8.81
N LYS A 111 15.11 14.88 -9.92
CA LYS A 111 13.69 15.20 -9.93
C LYS A 111 13.02 14.22 -8.98
N ASN A 112 12.35 14.74 -7.99
CA ASN A 112 11.52 13.93 -7.14
C ASN A 112 10.24 13.63 -7.93
N THR A 113 10.14 12.44 -8.47
CA THR A 113 8.99 11.97 -9.24
C THR A 113 8.25 10.89 -8.45
N ILE A 114 6.99 10.65 -8.74
CA ILE A 114 6.26 9.51 -8.18
C ILE A 114 7.02 8.23 -8.45
N LYS A 115 7.61 8.07 -9.66
CA LYS A 115 8.45 6.93 -10.03
C LYS A 115 9.64 6.71 -9.10
N SER A 116 10.28 7.79 -8.63
CA SER A 116 11.42 7.70 -7.72
C SER A 116 11.03 7.55 -6.25
N LEU A 117 9.87 8.08 -5.85
CA LEU A 117 9.40 8.09 -4.46
C LEU A 117 8.61 6.82 -4.09
N PHE A 118 7.86 6.24 -5.02
CA PHE A 118 7.06 5.05 -4.75
C PHE A 118 7.88 3.86 -4.22
N PRO A 119 9.05 3.48 -4.80
CA PRO A 119 9.87 2.42 -4.23
C PRO A 119 10.42 2.74 -2.83
N GLN A 120 10.76 3.99 -2.56
CA GLN A 120 11.26 4.44 -1.26
C GLN A 120 10.15 4.36 -0.21
N TRP A 121 8.94 4.81 -0.55
CA TRP A 121 7.77 4.67 0.31
C TRP A 121 7.44 3.19 0.55
N MET A 122 7.52 2.32 -0.46
CA MET A 122 7.28 0.88 -0.30
C MET A 122 8.29 0.24 0.64
N GLU A 123 9.54 0.70 0.66
CA GLU A 123 10.54 0.20 1.60
C GLU A 123 10.19 0.61 3.06
N SER A 124 9.81 1.86 3.29
CA SER A 124 9.33 2.28 4.61
C SER A 124 8.03 1.57 5.01
N TYR A 125 7.16 1.23 4.04
CA TYR A 125 5.95 0.47 4.29
C TYR A 125 6.23 -0.96 4.76
N LYS A 126 7.31 -1.61 4.27
CA LYS A 126 7.75 -2.94 4.73
C LYS A 126 8.12 -2.92 6.20
N ILE A 127 8.82 -1.90 6.67
CA ILE A 127 9.15 -1.74 8.09
C ILE A 127 7.88 -1.73 8.94
N LEU A 128 6.83 -1.03 8.48
CA LEU A 128 5.54 -1.01 9.18
C LEU A 128 4.83 -2.37 9.16
N ILE A 129 5.04 -3.19 8.12
CA ILE A 129 4.53 -4.57 8.07
C ILE A 129 5.27 -5.45 9.09
N GLU A 130 6.59 -5.37 9.15
CA GLU A 130 7.43 -6.12 10.10
C GLU A 130 7.05 -5.80 11.55
N GLN A 131 6.75 -4.53 11.84
CA GLN A 131 6.24 -4.07 13.13
C GLN A 131 4.77 -4.48 13.40
N GLY A 132 4.10 -5.11 12.45
CA GLY A 132 2.69 -5.51 12.57
C GLY A 132 1.67 -4.37 12.48
N HIS A 133 2.09 -3.17 12.07
CA HIS A 133 1.20 -2.01 11.92
C HIS A 133 0.42 -2.02 10.59
N ARG A 134 0.94 -2.70 9.59
CA ARG A 134 0.36 -2.81 8.24
C ARG A 134 0.30 -4.27 7.79
N SER A 135 -0.42 -4.55 6.68
CA SER A 135 -0.55 -5.89 6.12
C SER A 135 0.15 -6.01 4.77
N VAL A 136 0.70 -7.19 4.49
CA VAL A 136 1.25 -7.53 3.17
C VAL A 136 0.19 -7.43 2.07
N GLY A 137 -1.08 -7.77 2.39
CA GLY A 137 -2.18 -7.62 1.45
C GLY A 137 -2.39 -6.17 0.99
N SER A 138 -2.25 -5.19 1.91
CA SER A 138 -2.32 -3.76 1.54
C SER A 138 -1.14 -3.34 0.66
N GLN A 139 0.07 -3.82 0.94
CA GLN A 139 1.24 -3.57 0.09
C GLN A 139 0.99 -4.06 -1.33
N ARG A 140 0.51 -5.31 -1.47
CA ARG A 140 0.19 -5.89 -2.78
C ARG A 140 -0.86 -5.08 -3.54
N HIS A 141 -1.87 -4.54 -2.85
CA HIS A 141 -2.86 -3.67 -3.47
C HIS A 141 -2.24 -2.38 -3.98
N TYR A 142 -1.38 -1.71 -3.21
CA TYR A 142 -0.69 -0.50 -3.65
C TYR A 142 0.23 -0.77 -4.85
N GLU A 143 1.00 -1.87 -4.84
CA GLU A 143 1.83 -2.26 -5.98
C GLU A 143 0.97 -2.54 -7.24
N SER A 144 -0.17 -3.22 -7.07
CA SER A 144 -1.10 -3.48 -8.17
C SER A 144 -1.72 -2.20 -8.73
N ASP A 145 -2.19 -1.31 -7.86
CA ASP A 145 -2.82 -0.05 -8.27
C ASP A 145 -1.81 0.90 -8.92
N TYR A 146 -0.57 0.94 -8.40
CA TYR A 146 0.52 1.68 -9.02
C TYR A 146 0.79 1.19 -10.46
N ASN A 147 1.03 -0.12 -10.61
CA ASN A 147 1.35 -0.71 -11.91
C ASN A 147 0.21 -0.55 -12.93
N LYS A 148 -1.04 -0.58 -12.46
CA LYS A 148 -2.21 -0.52 -13.34
C LYS A 148 -2.61 0.89 -13.74
N TYR A 149 -2.46 1.87 -12.86
CA TYR A 149 -3.05 3.21 -13.05
C TYR A 149 -2.02 4.33 -13.11
N LEU A 150 -0.94 4.27 -12.31
CA LEU A 150 0.06 5.33 -12.23
C LEU A 150 1.23 5.09 -13.18
N SER A 151 1.69 3.86 -13.31
CA SER A 151 2.82 3.52 -14.19
C SER A 151 2.51 3.89 -15.63
N GLY A 152 3.46 4.57 -16.29
CA GLY A 152 3.30 5.10 -17.64
C GLY A 152 2.44 6.37 -17.74
N SER A 153 1.91 6.91 -16.64
CA SER A 153 1.18 8.17 -16.65
C SER A 153 2.13 9.37 -16.62
N GLU A 154 1.65 10.54 -17.06
CA GLU A 154 2.39 11.80 -16.98
C GLU A 154 2.72 12.16 -15.52
N LEU A 155 1.82 11.85 -14.58
CA LEU A 155 2.05 12.06 -13.15
C LEU A 155 3.24 11.24 -12.62
N GLU A 156 3.50 10.06 -13.15
CA GLU A 156 4.59 9.19 -12.69
C GLU A 156 5.96 9.86 -12.86
N THR A 157 6.15 10.58 -13.98
CA THR A 157 7.45 11.14 -14.38
C THR A 157 7.58 12.64 -14.15
N ALA A 158 6.48 13.32 -13.83
CA ALA A 158 6.48 14.73 -13.50
C ALA A 158 7.28 14.99 -12.20
N ASP A 159 7.93 16.18 -12.10
CA ASP A 159 8.48 16.63 -10.83
C ASP A 159 7.34 16.86 -9.85
N ILE A 160 7.31 16.11 -8.75
CA ILE A 160 6.20 16.13 -7.78
C ILE A 160 5.99 17.53 -7.18
N THR A 161 7.04 18.36 -7.15
CA THR A 161 6.97 19.75 -6.65
C THR A 161 6.27 20.71 -7.64
N ALA A 162 6.17 20.30 -8.89
CA ALA A 162 5.52 21.08 -9.96
C ALA A 162 4.06 20.64 -10.21
N ILE A 163 3.65 19.50 -9.70
CA ILE A 163 2.29 18.96 -9.84
C ILE A 163 1.29 19.88 -9.16
N LYS A 164 0.22 20.24 -9.88
CA LYS A 164 -0.89 21.07 -9.41
C LYS A 164 -2.15 20.21 -9.16
N PHE A 165 -3.12 20.78 -8.45
CA PHE A 165 -4.44 20.14 -8.24
C PHE A 165 -5.09 19.71 -9.57
N GLN A 166 -4.98 20.54 -10.61
CA GLN A 166 -5.57 20.26 -11.90
C GLN A 166 -4.96 19.04 -12.59
N ASP A 167 -3.65 18.81 -12.44
CA ASP A 167 -2.96 17.67 -13.04
C ASP A 167 -3.48 16.35 -12.46
N ILE A 168 -3.67 16.30 -11.12
CA ILE A 168 -4.21 15.13 -10.44
C ILE A 168 -5.71 14.96 -10.77
N LYS A 169 -6.50 16.03 -10.85
CA LYS A 169 -7.90 15.95 -11.30
C LYS A 169 -8.01 15.39 -12.71
N SER A 170 -7.17 15.88 -13.64
CA SER A 170 -7.11 15.37 -15.01
C SER A 170 -6.72 13.90 -15.08
N PHE A 171 -5.79 13.48 -14.22
CA PHE A 171 -5.44 12.05 -14.07
C PHE A 171 -6.64 11.22 -13.61
N TYR A 172 -7.36 11.65 -12.55
CA TYR A 172 -8.56 10.94 -12.10
C TYR A 172 -9.66 10.92 -13.16
N ALA A 173 -9.89 12.02 -13.87
CA ALA A 173 -10.86 12.08 -14.96
C ALA A 173 -10.51 11.08 -16.08
N ARG A 174 -9.23 10.96 -16.43
CA ARG A 174 -8.77 10.01 -17.45
C ARG A 174 -9.01 8.56 -17.05
N ILE A 175 -8.68 8.15 -15.81
CA ILE A 175 -8.86 6.76 -15.37
C ILE A 175 -10.33 6.40 -15.13
N THR A 176 -11.22 7.38 -14.94
CA THR A 176 -12.68 7.19 -14.82
C THR A 176 -13.41 7.34 -16.14
N ALA A 177 -12.72 7.76 -17.21
CA ALA A 177 -13.33 7.97 -18.53
C ALA A 177 -14.12 6.71 -18.97
N ASN A 178 -15.29 6.94 -19.58
CA ASN A 178 -16.22 5.88 -20.01
C ASN A 178 -16.61 4.90 -18.88
N GLN A 179 -16.66 5.35 -17.65
CA GLN A 179 -16.98 4.51 -16.48
C GLN A 179 -16.08 3.25 -16.38
N ALA A 180 -14.79 3.40 -16.69
CA ALA A 180 -13.85 2.28 -16.75
C ALA A 180 -13.61 1.61 -15.39
N ILE A 181 -13.74 2.39 -14.29
CA ILE A 181 -13.49 1.91 -12.93
C ILE A 181 -14.63 2.27 -11.98
N THR A 182 -14.75 1.46 -10.90
CA THR A 182 -15.75 1.71 -9.86
C THR A 182 -15.32 2.84 -8.92
N ARG A 183 -16.26 3.41 -8.18
CA ARG A 183 -16.01 4.40 -7.11
C ARG A 183 -14.99 3.88 -6.09
N LYS A 184 -15.11 2.61 -5.69
CA LYS A 184 -14.20 1.96 -4.77
C LYS A 184 -12.77 1.91 -5.32
N THR A 185 -12.61 1.57 -6.60
CA THR A 185 -11.29 1.55 -7.27
C THR A 185 -10.69 2.95 -7.32
N LEU A 186 -11.49 3.97 -7.70
CA LEU A 186 -11.03 5.36 -7.69
C LEU A 186 -10.55 5.79 -6.30
N ASN A 187 -11.30 5.45 -5.25
CA ASN A 187 -10.91 5.76 -3.87
C ASN A 187 -9.61 5.05 -3.45
N ASN A 188 -9.36 3.82 -3.92
CA ASN A 188 -8.10 3.12 -3.68
C ASN A 188 -6.93 3.84 -4.36
N VAL A 189 -7.09 4.23 -5.64
CA VAL A 189 -6.07 5.00 -6.37
C VAL A 189 -5.83 6.36 -5.73
N LYS A 190 -6.89 7.06 -5.30
CA LYS A 190 -6.77 8.31 -4.54
C LYS A 190 -5.98 8.12 -3.25
N THR A 191 -6.25 7.04 -2.51
CA THR A 191 -5.50 6.69 -1.30
C THR A 191 -4.03 6.47 -1.61
N LEU A 192 -3.70 5.76 -2.69
CA LEU A 192 -2.31 5.54 -3.12
C LEU A 192 -1.61 6.87 -3.42
N VAL A 193 -2.23 7.75 -4.22
CA VAL A 193 -1.67 9.07 -4.54
C VAL A 193 -1.44 9.88 -3.26
N ASN A 194 -2.44 9.94 -2.37
CA ASN A 194 -2.31 10.64 -1.09
C ASN A 194 -1.12 10.12 -0.28
N GLN A 195 -0.95 8.80 -0.17
CA GLN A 195 0.16 8.20 0.60
C GLN A 195 1.54 8.55 0.03
N ILE A 196 1.68 8.63 -1.31
CA ILE A 196 2.94 9.03 -1.95
C ILE A 196 3.24 10.51 -1.68
N PHE A 197 2.22 11.39 -1.75
CA PHE A 197 2.38 12.82 -1.46
C PHE A 197 2.63 13.07 0.02
N ASP A 198 2.00 12.32 0.92
CA ASP A 198 2.27 12.38 2.36
C ASP A 198 3.72 11.96 2.65
N TYR A 199 4.18 10.85 2.04
CA TYR A 199 5.58 10.43 2.14
C TYR A 199 6.56 11.51 1.63
N ALA A 200 6.24 12.14 0.49
CA ALA A 200 7.06 13.25 -0.04
C ALA A 200 7.14 14.40 0.98
N ARG A 201 6.03 14.74 1.62
CA ARG A 201 5.97 15.79 2.65
C ARG A 201 6.78 15.43 3.88
N ASP A 202 6.73 14.17 4.33
CA ASP A 202 7.54 13.65 5.44
C ASP A 202 9.03 13.70 5.13
N GLN A 203 9.41 13.64 3.83
CA GLN A 203 10.78 13.86 3.37
C GLN A 203 11.13 15.37 3.19
N ASN A 204 10.31 16.29 3.68
CA ASN A 204 10.46 17.75 3.52
C ASN A 204 10.47 18.21 2.05
N ILE A 205 9.83 17.49 1.14
CA ILE A 205 9.61 17.88 -0.26
C ILE A 205 8.35 18.76 -0.29
N PRO A 206 8.41 20.01 -0.81
CA PRO A 206 7.25 20.89 -0.86
C PRO A 206 6.26 20.39 -1.92
N VAL A 207 5.15 19.83 -1.49
CA VAL A 207 4.09 19.30 -2.35
C VAL A 207 2.72 19.81 -1.91
N ILE A 208 1.76 19.80 -2.82
CA ILE A 208 0.36 20.15 -2.53
C ILE A 208 -0.29 19.14 -1.60
N ASN A 209 -1.36 19.55 -0.89
CA ASN A 209 -2.19 18.65 -0.10
C ASN A 209 -3.23 17.94 -0.98
N THR A 210 -2.97 16.71 -1.38
CA THR A 210 -3.84 15.94 -2.27
C THR A 210 -5.15 15.48 -1.63
N HIS A 211 -5.26 15.50 -0.29
CA HIS A 211 -6.49 15.13 0.42
C HIS A 211 -7.66 16.08 0.09
N ASP A 212 -7.38 17.33 -0.25
CA ASP A 212 -8.37 18.36 -0.58
C ASP A 212 -8.99 18.17 -1.98
N ILE A 213 -8.47 17.25 -2.79
CA ILE A 213 -8.97 17.00 -4.14
C ILE A 213 -10.30 16.25 -4.07
N ARG A 214 -11.38 16.95 -4.50
CA ARG A 214 -12.72 16.36 -4.61
C ARG A 214 -12.83 15.54 -5.89
N THR A 215 -13.47 14.36 -5.78
CA THR A 215 -13.69 13.42 -6.90
C THR A 215 -15.16 13.00 -7.03
N MET A 216 -16.07 13.66 -6.30
CA MET A 216 -17.51 13.31 -6.29
C MET A 216 -18.18 13.54 -7.65
N ASP A 217 -17.68 14.50 -8.41
CA ASP A 217 -18.12 14.90 -9.74
C ASP A 217 -17.70 13.93 -10.86
N LEU A 218 -16.83 12.95 -10.55
CA LEU A 218 -16.38 11.99 -11.54
C LEU A 218 -17.37 10.82 -11.67
N CYS A 219 -17.77 10.50 -12.90
CA CYS A 219 -18.62 9.35 -13.19
C CYS A 219 -17.83 8.05 -13.11
N CYS A 220 -18.29 7.12 -12.26
CA CYS A 220 -17.68 5.81 -12.08
C CYS A 220 -18.68 4.71 -12.46
N LYS A 221 -18.14 3.53 -12.77
CA LYS A 221 -18.95 2.33 -13.02
C LYS A 221 -19.76 1.98 -11.78
N GLU A 222 -21.07 1.84 -11.93
CA GLU A 222 -21.95 1.28 -10.90
C GLU A 222 -21.83 -0.25 -10.87
N ILE A 223 -22.01 -0.83 -9.69
CA ILE A 223 -22.04 -2.29 -9.51
C ILE A 223 -23.40 -2.64 -8.94
N ASP A 224 -24.25 -3.25 -9.77
CA ASP A 224 -25.60 -3.70 -9.39
C ASP A 224 -25.63 -4.80 -8.29
N ASN A 225 -24.48 -5.34 -7.93
CA ASN A 225 -24.38 -6.54 -7.09
C ASN A 225 -23.94 -6.28 -5.64
N GLU A 226 -23.82 -5.00 -5.21
CA GLU A 226 -23.29 -4.70 -3.87
C GLU A 226 -24.21 -5.28 -2.78
N ASP A 227 -25.52 -5.29 -3.00
CA ASP A 227 -26.54 -5.77 -2.06
C ASP A 227 -27.02 -7.20 -2.30
N LYS A 228 -26.57 -7.87 -3.39
CA LYS A 228 -26.96 -9.25 -3.64
C LYS A 228 -26.40 -10.19 -2.58
N VAL A 229 -27.25 -11.06 -2.08
CA VAL A 229 -26.95 -12.13 -1.12
C VAL A 229 -27.70 -13.39 -1.54
N TYR A 230 -27.15 -14.55 -1.24
CA TYR A 230 -27.87 -15.81 -1.44
C TYR A 230 -29.18 -15.81 -0.67
N SER A 231 -30.27 -16.25 -1.28
CA SER A 231 -31.51 -16.60 -0.61
C SER A 231 -31.37 -17.96 0.07
N ASP A 232 -32.27 -18.26 1.03
CA ASP A 232 -32.29 -19.57 1.68
C ASP A 232 -32.48 -20.71 0.68
N LYS A 233 -33.33 -20.51 -0.34
CA LYS A 233 -33.56 -21.47 -1.42
C LYS A 233 -32.28 -21.71 -2.24
N GLU A 234 -31.58 -20.66 -2.65
CA GLU A 234 -30.33 -20.78 -3.40
C GLU A 234 -29.25 -21.47 -2.57
N ARG A 235 -29.14 -21.13 -1.26
CA ARG A 235 -28.28 -21.84 -0.33
C ARG A 235 -28.55 -23.35 -0.30
N GLU A 236 -29.82 -23.74 -0.14
CA GLU A 236 -30.19 -25.16 -0.14
C GLU A 236 -29.81 -25.87 -1.46
N MET A 237 -30.01 -25.22 -2.60
CA MET A 237 -29.66 -25.78 -3.92
C MET A 237 -28.14 -25.97 -4.02
N VAL A 238 -27.33 -24.98 -3.59
CA VAL A 238 -25.86 -25.11 -3.59
C VAL A 238 -25.40 -26.17 -2.59
N LEU A 239 -26.01 -26.27 -1.40
CA LEU A 239 -25.68 -27.32 -0.42
C LEU A 239 -25.98 -28.71 -0.94
N LYS A 240 -27.11 -28.93 -1.66
CA LYS A 240 -27.41 -30.20 -2.33
C LYS A 240 -26.33 -30.54 -3.35
N ALA A 241 -25.87 -29.56 -4.13
CA ALA A 241 -24.77 -29.75 -5.07
C ALA A 241 -23.44 -30.09 -4.35
N CYS A 242 -23.16 -29.44 -3.20
CA CYS A 242 -21.99 -29.79 -2.37
C CYS A 242 -22.02 -31.21 -1.85
N ILE A 243 -23.17 -31.67 -1.36
CA ILE A 243 -23.35 -33.04 -0.85
C ILE A 243 -23.20 -34.07 -1.99
N SER A 244 -23.79 -33.80 -3.15
CA SER A 244 -23.70 -34.68 -4.33
C SER A 244 -22.27 -34.80 -4.88
N GLN A 245 -21.49 -33.71 -4.88
CA GLN A 245 -20.12 -33.71 -5.40
C GLN A 245 -19.13 -34.33 -4.42
N ASN A 246 -19.25 -34.03 -3.15
CA ASN A 246 -18.52 -34.58 -2.01
C ASN A 246 -16.98 -34.63 -2.16
N ASP A 247 -16.37 -33.63 -2.82
CA ASP A 247 -14.91 -33.45 -2.86
C ASP A 247 -14.45 -32.42 -1.82
N VAL A 248 -13.14 -32.25 -1.68
CA VAL A 248 -12.55 -31.31 -0.70
C VAL A 248 -13.05 -29.88 -0.84
N TYR A 249 -13.28 -29.39 -2.06
CA TYR A 249 -13.78 -28.05 -2.31
C TYR A 249 -15.26 -27.91 -1.97
N SER A 250 -16.07 -28.89 -2.36
CA SER A 250 -17.51 -28.88 -2.07
C SER A 250 -17.77 -29.02 -0.56
N ARG A 251 -17.02 -29.86 0.16
CA ARG A 251 -17.10 -29.96 1.62
C ARG A 251 -16.66 -28.64 2.30
N CYS A 252 -15.60 -28.01 1.81
CA CYS A 252 -15.16 -26.69 2.30
C CYS A 252 -16.25 -25.63 2.12
N ILE A 253 -16.83 -25.54 0.92
CA ILE A 253 -17.90 -24.59 0.59
C ILE A 253 -19.18 -24.89 1.38
N GLY A 254 -19.55 -26.17 1.50
CA GLY A 254 -20.67 -26.61 2.32
C GLY A 254 -20.50 -26.21 3.79
N LEU A 255 -19.30 -26.39 4.34
CA LEU A 255 -18.99 -25.96 5.72
C LEU A 255 -19.05 -24.43 5.86
N MET A 256 -18.62 -23.66 4.86
CA MET A 256 -18.77 -22.19 4.88
C MET A 256 -20.23 -21.75 4.95
N PHE A 257 -21.17 -22.48 4.33
CA PHE A 257 -22.61 -22.22 4.46
C PHE A 257 -23.20 -22.65 5.82
N CYS A 258 -22.49 -23.48 6.57
CA CYS A 258 -22.88 -23.89 7.92
C CYS A 258 -22.28 -23.01 9.02
N LEU A 259 -21.26 -22.22 8.72
CA LEU A 259 -20.53 -21.38 9.65
C LEU A 259 -20.45 -19.93 9.18
N CYS A 260 -20.32 -18.99 10.12
CA CYS A 260 -20.17 -17.58 9.77
C CYS A 260 -18.68 -17.20 9.64
N VAL A 261 -17.92 -17.91 8.79
CA VAL A 261 -16.47 -17.80 8.67
C VAL A 261 -16.03 -16.98 7.45
N ARG A 262 -14.86 -16.33 7.58
CA ARG A 262 -14.15 -15.73 6.42
C ARG A 262 -13.40 -16.82 5.65
N ILE A 263 -13.19 -16.62 4.36
CA ILE A 263 -12.43 -17.58 3.53
C ILE A 263 -11.02 -17.84 4.08
N GLY A 264 -10.36 -16.86 4.66
CA GLY A 264 -9.07 -17.04 5.32
C GLY A 264 -9.14 -17.87 6.60
N GLU A 265 -10.27 -17.79 7.33
CA GLU A 265 -10.51 -18.53 8.56
C GLU A 265 -10.74 -20.03 8.26
N ILE A 266 -11.62 -20.33 7.30
CA ILE A 266 -11.89 -21.73 6.92
C ILE A 266 -10.64 -22.43 6.35
N LYS A 267 -9.81 -21.72 5.59
CA LYS A 267 -8.55 -22.24 5.05
C LYS A 267 -7.51 -22.55 6.14
N ALA A 268 -7.55 -21.79 7.25
CA ALA A 268 -6.64 -21.93 8.37
C ALA A 268 -7.15 -22.88 9.46
N LEU A 269 -8.32 -23.50 9.26
CA LEU A 269 -8.93 -24.41 10.22
C LEU A 269 -8.10 -25.67 10.35
N LYS A 270 -7.74 -26.04 11.59
CA LYS A 270 -7.01 -27.26 11.94
C LYS A 270 -7.93 -28.28 12.58
N TRP A 271 -7.55 -29.57 12.53
CA TRP A 271 -8.31 -30.61 13.22
C TRP A 271 -8.33 -30.43 14.74
N SER A 272 -7.29 -29.82 15.31
CA SER A 272 -7.22 -29.48 16.74
C SER A 272 -8.25 -28.42 17.18
N ASP A 273 -8.87 -27.72 16.23
CA ASP A 273 -9.87 -26.69 16.52
C ASP A 273 -11.30 -27.26 16.52
N VAL A 274 -11.47 -28.51 16.09
CA VAL A 274 -12.79 -29.16 15.93
C VAL A 274 -13.05 -30.10 17.09
N ASP A 275 -14.06 -29.76 17.89
CA ASP A 275 -14.56 -30.58 18.98
C ASP A 275 -15.86 -31.27 18.52
N PHE A 276 -15.74 -32.55 18.17
CA PHE A 276 -16.88 -33.38 17.73
C PHE A 276 -17.80 -33.78 18.88
N GLU A 277 -17.28 -33.91 20.12
CA GLU A 277 -18.07 -34.31 21.28
C GLU A 277 -19.03 -33.18 21.69
N ASN A 278 -18.50 -31.97 21.82
CA ASN A 278 -19.29 -30.78 22.19
C ASN A 278 -19.93 -30.08 21.00
N LYS A 279 -19.76 -30.61 19.78
CA LYS A 279 -20.24 -30.03 18.51
C LYS A 279 -19.85 -28.55 18.36
N LYS A 280 -18.56 -28.24 18.58
CA LYS A 280 -18.03 -26.86 18.51
C LYS A 280 -16.79 -26.78 17.64
N VAL A 281 -16.55 -25.60 17.08
CA VAL A 281 -15.33 -25.26 16.37
C VAL A 281 -14.78 -23.93 16.90
N TYR A 282 -13.45 -23.88 17.13
CA TYR A 282 -12.79 -22.66 17.59
C TYR A 282 -12.14 -21.93 16.42
N ILE A 283 -12.65 -20.75 16.09
CA ILE A 283 -12.18 -19.91 15.00
C ILE A 283 -11.26 -18.83 15.57
N HIS A 284 -9.93 -19.02 15.41
CA HIS A 284 -8.92 -18.10 15.95
C HIS A 284 -7.72 -17.90 15.03
N ARG A 285 -7.70 -18.56 13.86
CA ARG A 285 -6.64 -18.42 12.84
C ARG A 285 -7.18 -17.90 11.54
N SER A 286 -6.30 -17.33 10.74
CA SER A 286 -6.61 -16.93 9.37
C SER A 286 -5.38 -17.09 8.49
N MET A 287 -5.55 -17.58 7.25
CA MET A 287 -4.53 -17.47 6.22
C MET A 287 -4.35 -16.02 5.83
N VAL A 288 -3.11 -15.53 5.88
CA VAL A 288 -2.73 -14.20 5.44
C VAL A 288 -1.65 -14.30 4.37
N GLN A 289 -1.60 -13.32 3.50
CA GLN A 289 -0.51 -13.21 2.54
C GLN A 289 0.73 -12.66 3.25
N ILE A 290 1.87 -13.27 2.98
CA ILE A 290 3.21 -12.82 3.36
C ILE A 290 4.04 -12.68 2.09
N LYS A 291 5.10 -11.89 2.13
CA LYS A 291 6.06 -11.74 1.02
C LYS A 291 7.42 -12.24 1.52
N GLU A 292 7.87 -13.38 1.00
CA GLU A 292 9.17 -13.98 1.30
C GLU A 292 9.96 -14.07 0.00
N ASP A 293 11.19 -13.57 0.00
CA ASP A 293 12.09 -13.55 -1.18
C ASP A 293 11.44 -12.95 -2.44
N GLY A 294 10.64 -11.89 -2.26
CA GLY A 294 9.91 -11.23 -3.35
C GLY A 294 8.66 -11.98 -3.83
N VAL A 295 8.39 -13.19 -3.34
CA VAL A 295 7.25 -14.02 -3.74
C VAL A 295 6.13 -13.93 -2.70
N TYR A 296 4.89 -13.75 -3.18
CA TYR A 296 3.71 -13.79 -2.31
C TYR A 296 3.32 -15.23 -1.99
N ARG A 297 3.31 -15.56 -0.69
CA ARG A 297 2.88 -16.85 -0.15
C ARG A 297 1.75 -16.66 0.85
N GLU A 298 1.06 -17.74 1.23
CA GLU A 298 0.07 -17.74 2.29
C GLU A 298 0.63 -18.43 3.53
N ARG A 299 0.39 -17.85 4.70
CA ARG A 299 0.76 -18.40 6.00
C ARG A 299 -0.41 -18.31 6.96
N GLY A 300 -0.65 -19.39 7.71
CA GLY A 300 -1.58 -19.39 8.84
C GLY A 300 -1.03 -18.58 10.00
N VAL A 301 -1.83 -17.65 10.51
CA VAL A 301 -1.50 -16.86 11.70
C VAL A 301 -2.58 -17.02 12.76
N ASP A 302 -2.19 -17.11 14.02
CA ASP A 302 -3.10 -17.21 15.16
C ASP A 302 -3.76 -15.88 15.50
N ARG A 303 -4.33 -15.24 14.46
CA ARG A 303 -5.09 -13.99 14.59
C ARG A 303 -6.15 -13.94 13.51
N THR A 304 -7.39 -13.81 13.88
CA THR A 304 -8.45 -13.41 12.97
C THR A 304 -8.26 -11.95 12.58
N LYS A 305 -8.86 -11.51 11.46
CA LYS A 305 -8.73 -10.13 10.95
C LYS A 305 -9.18 -9.14 12.02
N GLY A 306 -8.23 -8.43 12.59
CA GLY A 306 -8.41 -7.47 13.68
C GLY A 306 -7.30 -7.63 14.73
N LYS A 307 -6.69 -6.51 15.17
CA LYS A 307 -5.56 -6.50 16.12
C LYS A 307 -5.93 -6.96 17.54
N ARG A 308 -7.20 -7.31 17.80
CA ARG A 308 -7.72 -7.64 19.13
C ARG A 308 -8.18 -9.10 19.16
N LYS A 309 -7.87 -9.82 20.24
CA LYS A 309 -8.38 -11.19 20.56
C LYS A 309 -9.91 -11.31 20.48
N LYS A 310 -10.64 -10.18 20.39
CA LYS A 310 -12.11 -10.10 20.28
C LYS A 310 -12.71 -10.76 19.02
N CYS A 311 -11.89 -11.14 18.03
CA CYS A 311 -12.36 -11.83 16.83
C CYS A 311 -12.33 -13.36 16.97
N ASN A 312 -11.69 -13.88 18.03
CA ASN A 312 -11.67 -15.31 18.31
C ASN A 312 -13.00 -15.73 18.90
N ARG A 313 -13.55 -16.85 18.45
CA ARG A 313 -14.88 -17.28 18.83
C ARG A 313 -15.06 -18.78 18.70
N TYR A 314 -16.00 -19.32 19.44
CA TYR A 314 -16.55 -20.65 19.23
C TYR A 314 -17.81 -20.56 18.39
N GLU A 315 -17.96 -21.43 17.40
CA GLU A 315 -19.21 -21.61 16.66
C GLU A 315 -19.73 -23.03 16.88
N ASN A 316 -21.04 -23.20 16.97
CA ASN A 316 -21.68 -24.50 17.09
C ASN A 316 -21.72 -25.20 15.72
N LEU A 317 -21.47 -26.49 15.70
CA LEU A 317 -21.56 -27.34 14.52
C LEU A 317 -22.96 -27.94 14.39
N SER A 318 -23.64 -27.58 13.31
CA SER A 318 -24.87 -28.28 12.92
C SER A 318 -24.56 -29.72 12.48
N ASP A 319 -25.57 -30.60 12.46
CA ASP A 319 -25.38 -31.99 12.02
C ASP A 319 -24.85 -32.07 10.58
N LEU A 320 -25.26 -31.13 9.72
CA LEU A 320 -24.72 -31.03 8.36
C LEU A 320 -23.24 -30.63 8.36
N ALA A 321 -22.83 -29.67 9.22
CA ALA A 321 -21.42 -29.30 9.38
C ALA A 321 -20.58 -30.49 9.84
N ILE A 322 -21.10 -31.24 10.81
CA ILE A 322 -20.45 -32.49 11.31
C ILE A 322 -20.31 -33.50 10.18
N THR A 323 -21.33 -33.65 9.34
CA THR A 323 -21.29 -34.56 8.18
C THR A 323 -20.14 -34.18 7.23
N PHE A 324 -20.04 -32.92 6.82
CA PHE A 324 -18.93 -32.44 5.99
C PHE A 324 -17.57 -32.67 6.63
N LEU A 325 -17.43 -32.41 7.93
CA LEU A 325 -16.18 -32.59 8.64
C LEU A 325 -15.80 -34.08 8.78
N LYS A 326 -16.76 -34.96 9.05
CA LYS A 326 -16.52 -36.40 9.10
C LYS A 326 -16.09 -36.97 7.75
N GLU A 327 -16.75 -36.57 6.66
CA GLU A 327 -16.34 -36.98 5.30
C GLU A 327 -14.94 -36.44 4.97
N GLN A 328 -14.65 -35.18 5.32
CA GLN A 328 -13.33 -34.59 5.10
C GLN A 328 -12.23 -35.29 5.91
N ARG A 329 -12.53 -35.75 7.13
CA ARG A 329 -11.58 -36.43 7.99
C ARG A 329 -11.11 -37.74 7.40
N LYS A 330 -11.92 -38.45 6.60
CA LYS A 330 -11.52 -39.71 5.91
C LYS A 330 -10.34 -39.49 4.97
N GLU A 331 -10.20 -38.27 4.38
CA GLU A 331 -9.17 -37.95 3.39
C GLU A 331 -7.99 -37.15 4.00
N SER A 332 -8.22 -36.37 5.04
CA SER A 332 -7.22 -35.43 5.54
C SER A 332 -6.89 -35.59 7.05
N ALA A 333 -7.23 -36.71 7.69
CA ALA A 333 -7.03 -36.93 9.11
C ALA A 333 -5.56 -36.78 9.56
N PHE A 334 -4.60 -37.12 8.69
CA PHE A 334 -3.17 -37.02 8.97
C PHE A 334 -2.55 -35.67 8.69
N ASN A 335 -3.35 -34.73 8.10
CA ASN A 335 -2.90 -33.38 7.86
C ASN A 335 -3.22 -32.48 9.06
N GLU A 336 -2.42 -31.46 9.26
CA GLU A 336 -2.68 -30.47 10.32
C GLU A 336 -3.94 -29.66 10.04
N TYR A 337 -4.09 -29.22 8.77
CA TYR A 337 -5.25 -28.44 8.31
C TYR A 337 -6.38 -29.36 7.81
N VAL A 338 -7.63 -28.91 8.03
CA VAL A 338 -8.84 -29.66 7.64
C VAL A 338 -8.95 -29.76 6.11
N PHE A 339 -8.76 -28.65 5.40
CA PHE A 339 -8.92 -28.57 3.94
C PHE A 339 -7.58 -28.39 3.25
N VAL A 340 -7.09 -29.46 2.65
CA VAL A 340 -5.78 -29.51 1.97
C VAL A 340 -5.89 -30.15 0.60
N THR A 341 -5.02 -29.73 -0.31
CA THR A 341 -4.76 -30.39 -1.60
C THR A 341 -3.25 -30.51 -1.77
N ASN A 342 -2.76 -31.70 -2.07
CA ASN A 342 -1.32 -31.97 -2.18
C ASN A 342 -0.52 -31.51 -0.93
N GLY A 343 -1.06 -31.70 0.26
CA GLY A 343 -0.43 -31.33 1.53
C GLY A 343 -0.47 -29.83 1.86
N HIS A 344 -1.09 -28.99 1.03
CA HIS A 344 -1.18 -27.54 1.24
C HIS A 344 -2.62 -27.09 1.44
N PRO A 345 -2.88 -26.07 2.26
CA PRO A 345 -4.19 -25.46 2.41
C PRO A 345 -4.76 -24.96 1.07
N LEU A 346 -6.09 -25.04 0.92
CA LEU A 346 -6.78 -24.65 -0.31
C LEU A 346 -6.50 -23.19 -0.69
N GLN A 347 -6.34 -22.93 -1.98
CA GLN A 347 -6.18 -21.58 -2.50
C GLN A 347 -7.53 -20.87 -2.68
N THR A 348 -7.60 -19.59 -2.34
CA THR A 348 -8.83 -18.77 -2.43
C THR A 348 -9.45 -18.73 -3.83
N ASN A 349 -8.62 -18.61 -4.87
CA ASN A 349 -9.07 -18.61 -6.25
C ASN A 349 -9.71 -19.95 -6.65
N MET A 350 -9.16 -21.07 -6.15
CA MET A 350 -9.69 -22.40 -6.42
C MET A 350 -11.03 -22.66 -5.70
N ILE A 351 -11.16 -22.20 -4.44
CA ILE A 351 -12.44 -22.24 -3.71
C ILE A 351 -13.51 -21.46 -4.49
N ASN A 352 -13.22 -20.21 -4.91
CA ASN A 352 -14.17 -19.40 -5.67
C ASN A 352 -14.50 -20.01 -7.07
N LYS A 353 -13.52 -20.64 -7.74
CA LYS A 353 -13.74 -21.34 -9.00
C LYS A 353 -14.69 -22.55 -8.83
N ASN A 354 -14.49 -23.32 -7.76
CA ASN A 354 -15.36 -24.46 -7.47
C ASN A 354 -16.75 -24.01 -6.98
N LEU A 355 -16.83 -22.93 -6.19
CA LEU A 355 -18.12 -22.34 -5.83
C LEU A 355 -18.91 -21.93 -7.08
N ARG A 356 -18.26 -21.29 -8.07
CA ARG A 356 -18.91 -20.96 -9.35
C ARG A 356 -19.47 -22.22 -10.03
N ARG A 357 -18.67 -23.29 -10.12
CA ARG A 357 -19.11 -24.55 -10.73
C ARG A 357 -20.30 -25.20 -10.00
N LEU A 358 -20.30 -25.11 -8.66
CA LEU A 358 -21.41 -25.61 -7.83
C LEU A 358 -22.68 -24.78 -8.06
N CYS A 359 -22.55 -23.46 -8.13
CA CYS A 359 -23.66 -22.57 -8.45
C CYS A 359 -24.22 -22.86 -9.86
N ASP A 360 -23.37 -23.00 -10.87
CA ASP A 360 -23.76 -23.34 -12.24
C ASP A 360 -24.53 -24.66 -12.27
N ARG A 361 -24.07 -25.72 -11.57
CA ARG A 361 -24.79 -27.01 -11.46
C ARG A 361 -26.11 -26.91 -10.73
N ALA A 362 -26.18 -26.03 -9.74
CA ALA A 362 -27.40 -25.80 -8.96
C ALA A 362 -28.40 -24.87 -9.66
N GLY A 363 -28.05 -24.28 -10.81
CA GLY A 363 -28.85 -23.25 -11.45
C GLY A 363 -28.99 -21.96 -10.64
N VAL A 364 -27.96 -21.62 -9.88
CA VAL A 364 -27.91 -20.45 -8.97
C VAL A 364 -26.90 -19.43 -9.50
N GLU A 365 -27.24 -18.15 -9.42
CA GLU A 365 -26.29 -17.09 -9.77
C GLU A 365 -25.05 -17.16 -8.85
N TYR A 366 -23.86 -17.13 -9.45
CA TYR A 366 -22.62 -17.11 -8.67
C TYR A 366 -22.43 -15.77 -7.95
N LEU A 367 -22.32 -15.85 -6.64
CA LEU A 367 -21.83 -14.79 -5.77
C LEU A 367 -20.53 -15.26 -5.10
N SER A 368 -19.60 -14.33 -4.81
CA SER A 368 -18.31 -14.70 -4.23
C SER A 368 -18.44 -15.36 -2.85
N SER A 369 -17.41 -16.07 -2.41
CA SER A 369 -17.39 -16.74 -1.09
C SER A 369 -17.65 -15.76 0.08
N HIS A 370 -17.35 -14.46 -0.08
CA HIS A 370 -17.69 -13.46 0.92
C HIS A 370 -19.21 -13.29 1.08
N LYS A 371 -19.98 -13.53 0.01
CA LYS A 371 -21.45 -13.46 0.03
C LYS A 371 -22.09 -14.63 0.78
N ILE A 372 -21.39 -15.76 0.93
CA ILE A 372 -21.82 -16.85 1.82
C ILE A 372 -21.89 -16.33 3.26
N ARG A 373 -20.82 -15.68 3.71
CA ARG A 373 -20.81 -15.08 5.04
C ARG A 373 -21.80 -13.92 5.18
N PHE A 374 -22.01 -13.15 4.09
CA PHE A 374 -23.01 -12.09 4.07
C PHE A 374 -24.41 -12.69 4.30
N TRP A 375 -24.74 -13.82 3.63
CA TRP A 375 -25.97 -14.56 3.88
C TRP A 375 -26.09 -14.96 5.36
N ALA A 376 -25.03 -15.56 5.96
CA ALA A 376 -25.07 -16.02 7.35
C ALA A 376 -25.38 -14.86 8.35
N VAL A 377 -24.76 -13.70 8.16
CA VAL A 377 -25.04 -12.52 8.99
C VAL A 377 -26.45 -12.01 8.78
N THR A 378 -26.95 -11.98 7.54
CA THR A 378 -28.32 -11.58 7.23
C THR A 378 -29.32 -12.54 7.86
N ALA A 379 -29.08 -13.85 7.80
CA ALA A 379 -29.94 -14.87 8.40
C ALA A 379 -30.02 -14.74 9.94
N MET A 380 -28.91 -14.34 10.58
CA MET A 380 -28.90 -14.04 12.03
C MET A 380 -29.79 -12.82 12.35
N TYR A 381 -29.74 -11.76 11.54
CA TYR A 381 -30.66 -10.62 11.68
C TYR A 381 -32.11 -11.03 11.42
N ASP A 382 -32.34 -11.85 10.41
CA ASP A 382 -33.66 -12.36 10.08
C ASP A 382 -34.25 -13.27 11.17
N SER A 383 -33.37 -13.88 11.99
CA SER A 383 -33.73 -14.66 13.18
C SER A 383 -33.85 -13.82 14.46
N ASN A 384 -33.82 -12.48 14.34
CA ASN A 384 -33.92 -11.52 15.47
C ASN A 384 -32.86 -11.70 16.57
N LEU A 385 -31.66 -12.18 16.22
CA LEU A 385 -30.56 -12.24 17.19
C LEU A 385 -30.08 -10.83 17.55
N PRO A 386 -29.71 -10.58 18.83
CA PRO A 386 -29.19 -9.30 19.26
C PRO A 386 -27.88 -8.94 18.53
N ASP A 387 -27.67 -7.63 18.26
CA ASP A 387 -26.50 -7.11 17.53
C ASP A 387 -25.17 -7.60 18.10
N TYR A 388 -25.02 -7.64 19.42
CA TYR A 388 -23.80 -8.08 20.08
C TYR A 388 -23.49 -9.58 19.85
N VAL A 389 -24.56 -10.41 19.74
CA VAL A 389 -24.43 -11.84 19.40
C VAL A 389 -23.98 -11.98 17.95
N ILE A 390 -24.64 -11.25 17.03
CA ILE A 390 -24.27 -11.25 15.60
C ILE A 390 -22.84 -10.76 15.43
N GLN A 391 -22.44 -9.68 16.13
CA GLN A 391 -21.08 -9.17 16.11
C GLN A 391 -20.06 -10.23 16.57
N TYR A 392 -20.35 -10.93 17.66
CA TYR A 392 -19.51 -12.01 18.18
C TYR A 392 -19.41 -13.16 17.17
N MET A 393 -20.55 -13.69 16.71
CA MET A 393 -20.61 -14.81 15.76
C MET A 393 -19.94 -14.46 14.42
N ALA A 394 -20.07 -13.23 13.97
CA ALA A 394 -19.37 -12.73 12.78
C ALA A 394 -17.90 -12.42 13.06
N GLY A 395 -17.43 -12.35 14.30
CA GLY A 395 -16.06 -11.92 14.63
C GLY A 395 -15.75 -10.53 14.04
N HIS A 396 -16.67 -9.57 14.17
CA HIS A 396 -16.46 -8.19 13.79
C HIS A 396 -15.84 -7.41 14.95
N ALA A 397 -14.67 -6.82 14.73
CA ALA A 397 -14.01 -6.00 15.75
C ALA A 397 -14.72 -4.66 15.98
N ASP A 398 -15.41 -4.15 14.94
CA ASP A 398 -16.12 -2.87 14.92
C ASP A 398 -17.61 -3.12 14.69
N PRO A 399 -18.50 -2.59 15.57
CA PRO A 399 -19.95 -2.65 15.38
C PRO A 399 -20.45 -2.05 14.06
N ALA A 400 -19.77 -1.01 13.54
CA ALA A 400 -20.12 -0.40 12.25
C ALA A 400 -20.08 -1.42 11.10
N THR A 401 -19.15 -2.39 11.17
CA THR A 401 -19.09 -3.49 10.20
C THR A 401 -20.34 -4.36 10.25
N THR A 402 -20.92 -4.58 11.43
CA THR A 402 -22.13 -5.38 11.60
C THR A 402 -23.36 -4.61 11.11
N ASN A 403 -23.41 -3.29 11.35
CA ASN A 403 -24.51 -2.44 10.91
C ASN A 403 -24.68 -2.37 9.39
N HIS A 404 -23.60 -2.58 8.62
CA HIS A 404 -23.67 -2.64 7.15
C HIS A 404 -24.57 -3.76 6.62
N TYR A 405 -24.84 -4.80 7.43
CA TYR A 405 -25.72 -5.92 7.06
C TYR A 405 -27.19 -5.69 7.47
N LYS A 406 -27.50 -4.63 8.21
CA LYS A 406 -28.89 -4.30 8.55
C LYS A 406 -29.62 -3.83 7.30
N ARG A 407 -30.80 -4.38 7.09
CA ARG A 407 -31.71 -4.00 6.00
C ARG A 407 -32.93 -3.31 6.63
N PRO A 408 -32.92 -1.97 6.81
CA PRO A 408 -34.02 -1.24 7.45
C PRO A 408 -35.37 -1.50 6.79
N GLU A 409 -35.38 -1.70 5.46
CA GLU A 409 -36.58 -1.97 4.66
C GLU A 409 -37.27 -3.30 5.04
N LYS A 410 -36.49 -4.31 5.45
CA LYS A 410 -37.03 -5.59 5.91
C LYS A 410 -37.48 -5.51 7.38
N LEU A 411 -36.80 -4.69 8.21
CA LEU A 411 -37.14 -4.51 9.62
C LEU A 411 -38.52 -3.84 9.79
N GLY A 412 -38.82 -2.81 8.98
CA GLY A 412 -40.13 -2.15 9.02
C GLY A 412 -41.30 -3.06 8.62
N LYS A 413 -41.08 -4.04 7.74
CA LYS A 413 -42.11 -5.02 7.32
C LYS A 413 -42.31 -6.15 8.33
N LYS A 414 -41.41 -6.34 9.29
CA LYS A 414 -41.50 -7.38 10.35
C LYS A 414 -42.12 -6.90 11.68
N ILE A 415 -42.36 -5.60 11.81
CA ILE A 415 -43.06 -5.11 12.98
C ILE A 415 -44.54 -5.50 12.82
N GLU A 416 -44.94 -6.55 13.55
CA GLU A 416 -46.33 -6.98 13.57
C GLU A 416 -47.22 -5.84 14.07
N SER A 417 -48.43 -5.74 13.49
CA SER A 417 -49.41 -4.68 13.83
C SER A 417 -49.68 -4.63 15.33
N ASP A 418 -49.69 -5.77 16.01
CA ASP A 418 -49.89 -5.86 17.47
C ASP A 418 -48.73 -5.26 18.29
N THR A 419 -47.50 -5.34 17.78
CA THR A 419 -46.35 -4.67 18.40
C THR A 419 -46.43 -3.18 18.18
N TRP A 420 -46.86 -2.74 16.98
CA TRP A 420 -47.05 -1.33 16.67
C TRP A 420 -48.16 -0.74 17.52
N ASN A 421 -49.31 -1.45 17.64
CA ASN A 421 -50.42 -1.04 18.48
C ASN A 421 -50.05 -0.98 19.97
N ARG A 422 -49.19 -1.87 20.48
CA ARG A 422 -48.66 -1.80 21.85
C ARG A 422 -47.77 -0.62 22.12
N MET A 423 -47.04 -0.12 21.08
CA MET A 423 -46.10 0.98 21.24
C MET A 423 -46.77 2.35 21.05
N PHE A 424 -47.77 2.44 20.19
CA PHE A 424 -48.31 3.71 19.71
C PHE A 424 -49.85 3.78 19.76
N GLY A 425 -50.55 2.72 20.13
CA GLY A 425 -51.99 2.66 20.39
C GLY A 425 -52.27 2.78 21.88
#